data_983af8a611504620f87524589ed69da4
#
_entry.id   983af8a611504620f87524589ed69da4
#
_cell.length_a   1.000
_cell.length_b   1.000
_cell.length_c   1.000
_cell.angle_alpha   90.00
_cell.angle_beta   90.00
_cell.angle_gamma   90.00
#
_symmetry.space_group_name_H-M   'P 1'
#
loop_
_entity.id
_entity.type
_entity.pdbx_description
1 polymer ?
#
loop_
_entity_poly.entity_id
_entity_poly.type
_entity_poly.pdbx_seq_one_letter_code
_entity_poly.pdbx_strand_id
1 'polypeptide(L)'
;MFQKVKTIYFGFTLFFSLTVLSDSFDYNNYNNHGVVGLINMPTARFFDESSHGFTFNFSDPDQKITMTSSPFDWLEASFFYTNISNANYCADLEEPICRQDYKDKGFNAKIRLKEEGKLPALAIGLNDFGGTGLYSSEYIVASYGIDNLDLHFGLGWGNLNNSEDFKNPLIYLHDSFGTRPDFTESEGGQFQKDRYFSDSSITPFF
;
A
#
# COMPACT_ATOMS: atom_id res chain seq x y z
N MET A 1 -20.91 -49.85 -45.51
CA MET A 1 -19.99 -50.26 -44.44
C MET A 1 -19.63 -49.01 -43.65
N PHE A 2 -20.46 -48.67 -42.65
CA PHE A 2 -20.30 -47.43 -41.86
C PHE A 2 -19.55 -47.75 -40.57
N GLN A 3 -18.37 -47.16 -40.42
CA GLN A 3 -17.58 -47.27 -39.24
C GLN A 3 -18.04 -46.21 -38.20
N LYS A 4 -18.55 -46.69 -37.03
CA LYS A 4 -18.95 -45.83 -35.92
C LYS A 4 -17.70 -45.36 -35.20
N VAL A 5 -17.47 -44.06 -35.23
CA VAL A 5 -16.46 -43.37 -34.37
C VAL A 5 -17.06 -43.26 -32.98
N LYS A 6 -16.47 -43.93 -32.01
CA LYS A 6 -16.77 -43.77 -30.56
C LYS A 6 -16.03 -42.55 -30.05
N THR A 7 -16.77 -41.48 -29.75
CA THR A 7 -16.24 -40.32 -29.04
C THR A 7 -16.12 -40.67 -27.55
N ILE A 8 -14.88 -40.71 -27.05
CA ILE A 8 -14.61 -40.90 -25.63
C ILE A 8 -14.57 -39.49 -25.00
N TYR A 9 -15.57 -39.20 -24.18
CA TYR A 9 -15.56 -38.02 -23.33
C TYR A 9 -14.68 -38.32 -22.10
N PHE A 10 -13.52 -37.63 -22.01
CA PHE A 10 -12.69 -37.65 -20.83
C PHE A 10 -13.21 -36.55 -19.89
N GLY A 11 -14.03 -36.93 -18.91
CA GLY A 11 -14.52 -36.03 -17.88
C GLY A 11 -13.39 -35.72 -16.92
N PHE A 12 -12.82 -34.53 -17.01
CA PHE A 12 -11.87 -34.01 -16.02
C PHE A 12 -12.66 -33.45 -14.83
N THR A 13 -12.89 -34.28 -13.83
CA THR A 13 -13.46 -33.86 -12.55
C THR A 13 -12.37 -33.23 -11.71
N LEU A 14 -12.34 -31.89 -11.65
CA LEU A 14 -11.50 -31.15 -10.72
C LEU A 14 -12.11 -31.32 -9.31
N PHE A 15 -11.51 -32.17 -8.48
CA PHE A 15 -11.80 -32.22 -7.06
C PHE A 15 -11.13 -31.00 -6.40
N PHE A 16 -11.90 -29.94 -6.20
CA PHE A 16 -11.56 -28.91 -5.23
C PHE A 16 -11.84 -29.47 -3.84
N SER A 17 -10.83 -30.01 -3.18
CA SER A 17 -10.90 -30.25 -1.74
C SER A 17 -10.77 -28.90 -1.03
N LEU A 18 -11.93 -28.29 -0.68
CA LEU A 18 -11.95 -27.23 0.33
C LEU A 18 -11.58 -27.86 1.67
N THR A 19 -10.31 -27.82 2.01
CA THR A 19 -9.92 -27.93 3.42
C THR A 19 -10.32 -26.63 4.08
N VAL A 20 -11.48 -26.61 4.71
CA VAL A 20 -11.81 -25.58 5.69
C VAL A 20 -10.92 -25.87 6.89
N LEU A 21 -9.72 -25.30 6.88
CA LEU A 21 -8.93 -25.15 8.10
C LEU A 21 -9.62 -24.03 8.88
N SER A 22 -10.22 -24.39 10.00
CA SER A 22 -10.63 -23.47 11.04
C SER A 22 -9.37 -22.97 11.73
N ASP A 23 -8.64 -22.12 11.05
CA ASP A 23 -7.58 -21.34 11.68
C ASP A 23 -8.14 -20.02 12.18
N SER A 24 -7.58 -19.58 13.32
CA SER A 24 -7.75 -18.25 13.88
C SER A 24 -7.91 -17.22 12.78
N PHE A 25 -8.96 -16.42 12.85
CA PHE A 25 -9.20 -15.32 11.91
C PHE A 25 -7.89 -14.53 11.76
N ASP A 26 -7.22 -14.70 10.65
CA ASP A 26 -6.09 -13.86 10.30
C ASP A 26 -6.67 -12.54 9.79
N TYR A 27 -6.61 -11.52 10.62
CA TYR A 27 -7.08 -10.15 10.30
C TYR A 27 -6.15 -9.42 9.34
N ASN A 28 -5.11 -10.08 8.84
CA ASN A 28 -4.13 -9.48 7.95
C ASN A 28 -4.68 -9.46 6.52
N ASN A 29 -4.92 -8.26 6.01
CA ASN A 29 -5.27 -8.00 4.63
C ASN A 29 -4.33 -6.95 4.04
N TYR A 30 -4.18 -6.97 2.72
CA TYR A 30 -3.54 -5.87 2.02
C TYR A 30 -4.55 -4.73 1.82
N ASN A 31 -4.12 -3.52 2.08
CA ASN A 31 -4.88 -2.31 1.78
C ASN A 31 -4.73 -1.90 0.30
N ASN A 32 -5.36 -0.80 -0.10
CA ASN A 32 -5.31 -0.29 -1.48
C ASN A 32 -3.91 0.18 -1.92
N HIS A 33 -2.98 0.37 -0.98
CA HIS A 33 -1.57 0.66 -1.27
C HIS A 33 -0.73 -0.62 -1.40
N GLY A 34 -1.34 -1.79 -1.15
CA GLY A 34 -0.67 -3.08 -1.21
C GLY A 34 0.21 -3.39 -0.01
N VAL A 35 0.09 -2.66 1.09
CA VAL A 35 0.72 -2.95 2.38
C VAL A 35 -0.32 -3.56 3.34
N VAL A 36 0.12 -4.31 4.35
CA VAL A 36 -0.83 -4.88 5.33
C VAL A 36 -1.55 -3.75 6.06
N GLY A 37 -2.90 -3.77 5.97
CA GLY A 37 -3.76 -2.72 6.51
C GLY A 37 -5.24 -2.91 6.17
N LEU A 38 -6.04 -1.87 6.42
CA LEU A 38 -7.50 -1.84 6.20
C LEU A 38 -7.84 -0.81 5.10
N ILE A 39 -8.44 -1.23 4.00
CA ILE A 39 -8.87 -0.39 2.88
C ILE A 39 -7.80 0.64 2.47
N ASN A 40 -7.78 1.83 3.06
CA ASN A 40 -6.79 2.89 2.79
C ASN A 40 -5.85 3.15 3.99
N MET A 41 -6.03 2.42 5.08
CA MET A 41 -5.38 2.68 6.35
C MET A 41 -4.31 1.62 6.64
N PRO A 42 -3.06 1.99 6.91
CA PRO A 42 -2.05 1.04 7.35
C PRO A 42 -2.29 0.57 8.78
N THR A 43 -1.79 -0.63 9.12
CA THR A 43 -1.79 -1.17 10.48
C THR A 43 -0.39 -1.58 10.91
N ALA A 44 -0.18 -1.83 12.21
CA ALA A 44 1.07 -2.41 12.71
C ALA A 44 1.10 -3.95 12.61
N ARG A 45 0.21 -4.52 11.79
CA ARG A 45 0.17 -5.95 11.47
C ARG A 45 1.10 -6.25 10.30
N PHE A 46 1.62 -7.47 10.28
CA PHE A 46 2.52 -8.00 9.26
C PHE A 46 2.09 -9.42 8.92
N PHE A 47 2.30 -9.84 7.70
CA PHE A 47 2.31 -11.26 7.37
C PHE A 47 3.58 -11.93 7.90
N ASP A 48 3.57 -13.26 7.93
CA ASP A 48 4.72 -14.05 8.37
C ASP A 48 5.95 -13.79 7.50
N GLU A 49 7.12 -14.02 8.08
CA GLU A 49 8.40 -13.97 7.36
C GLU A 49 8.36 -14.86 6.10
N SER A 50 8.99 -14.38 5.04
CA SER A 50 9.02 -15.02 3.72
C SER A 50 7.68 -15.07 2.98
N SER A 51 6.67 -14.32 3.43
CA SER A 51 5.41 -14.16 2.72
C SER A 51 5.55 -13.23 1.53
N HIS A 52 4.81 -13.55 0.47
CA HIS A 52 4.71 -12.73 -0.74
C HIS A 52 3.25 -12.62 -1.17
N GLY A 53 2.85 -11.45 -1.66
CA GLY A 53 1.51 -11.22 -2.13
C GLY A 53 1.46 -10.33 -3.36
N PHE A 54 0.36 -10.47 -4.10
CA PHE A 54 0.01 -9.58 -5.22
C PHE A 54 -1.37 -9.01 -4.96
N THR A 55 -1.50 -7.69 -5.11
CA THR A 55 -2.79 -7.03 -5.05
C THR A 55 -3.10 -6.36 -6.37
N PHE A 56 -4.38 -6.44 -6.74
CA PHE A 56 -4.93 -5.78 -7.92
C PHE A 56 -6.06 -4.89 -7.43
N ASN A 57 -5.84 -3.60 -7.43
CA ASN A 57 -6.85 -2.61 -7.06
C ASN A 57 -7.37 -1.93 -8.33
N PHE A 58 -8.66 -2.05 -8.57
CA PHE A 58 -9.36 -1.41 -9.67
C PHE A 58 -10.36 -0.41 -9.10
N SER A 59 -9.96 0.83 -9.03
CA SER A 59 -10.80 1.96 -8.66
C SER A 59 -10.78 3.03 -9.76
N ASP A 60 -11.66 3.99 -9.70
CA ASP A 60 -11.63 5.16 -10.56
C ASP A 60 -11.06 6.34 -9.74
N PRO A 61 -9.97 7.00 -10.20
CA PRO A 61 -9.30 6.84 -11.50
C PRO A 61 -8.16 5.80 -11.52
N ASP A 62 -7.79 5.22 -10.40
CA ASP A 62 -6.55 4.46 -10.23
C ASP A 62 -6.73 2.96 -10.45
N GLN A 63 -5.89 2.40 -11.29
CA GLN A 63 -5.74 0.95 -11.48
C GLN A 63 -4.33 0.56 -11.03
N LYS A 64 -4.21 -0.08 -9.88
CA LYS A 64 -2.93 -0.35 -9.23
C LYS A 64 -2.66 -1.84 -9.09
N ILE A 65 -1.45 -2.24 -9.46
CA ILE A 65 -0.91 -3.58 -9.19
C ILE A 65 0.23 -3.41 -8.20
N THR A 66 0.22 -4.17 -7.11
CA THR A 66 1.29 -4.14 -6.11
C THR A 66 1.81 -5.55 -5.84
N MET A 67 3.12 -5.68 -5.77
CA MET A 67 3.81 -6.88 -5.30
C MET A 67 4.42 -6.55 -3.94
N THR A 68 4.05 -7.30 -2.92
CA THR A 68 4.48 -7.10 -1.54
C THR A 68 5.21 -8.32 -1.03
N SER A 69 6.25 -8.11 -0.26
CA SER A 69 7.05 -9.14 0.38
C SER A 69 7.35 -8.77 1.83
N SER A 70 7.31 -9.76 2.71
CA SER A 70 7.79 -9.69 4.08
C SER A 70 9.07 -10.52 4.21
N PRO A 71 10.24 -10.02 3.75
CA PRO A 71 11.47 -10.80 3.72
C PRO A 71 11.98 -11.15 5.13
N PHE A 72 11.59 -10.36 6.12
CA PHE A 72 11.85 -10.53 7.53
C PHE A 72 10.59 -10.24 8.33
N ASP A 73 10.49 -10.77 9.52
CA ASP A 73 9.35 -10.55 10.43
C ASP A 73 9.12 -9.07 10.78
N TRP A 74 10.15 -8.24 10.69
CA TRP A 74 10.13 -6.81 11.00
C TRP A 74 10.06 -5.88 9.78
N LEU A 75 10.13 -6.42 8.54
CA LEU A 75 10.17 -5.63 7.31
C LEU A 75 9.12 -6.12 6.32
N GLU A 76 8.27 -5.21 5.88
CA GLU A 76 7.41 -5.36 4.72
C GLU A 76 7.84 -4.34 3.68
N ALA A 77 8.04 -4.78 2.45
CA ALA A 77 8.41 -3.94 1.32
C ALA A 77 7.52 -4.26 0.11
N SER A 78 7.12 -3.24 -0.64
CA SER A 78 6.35 -3.45 -1.85
C SER A 78 6.79 -2.55 -2.99
N PHE A 79 6.55 -3.04 -4.20
CA PHE A 79 6.64 -2.29 -5.45
C PHE A 79 5.25 -2.18 -6.05
N PHE A 80 4.85 -0.99 -6.49
CA PHE A 80 3.59 -0.80 -7.18
C PHE A 80 3.78 -0.17 -8.56
N TYR A 81 2.80 -0.44 -9.41
CA TYR A 81 2.60 0.22 -10.69
C TYR A 81 1.12 0.60 -10.80
N THR A 82 0.85 1.86 -11.14
CA THR A 82 -0.51 2.36 -11.28
C THR A 82 -0.73 3.05 -12.62
N ASN A 83 -1.94 2.91 -13.15
CA ASN A 83 -2.45 3.64 -14.30
C ASN A 83 -3.55 4.58 -13.80
N ILE A 84 -3.47 5.86 -14.13
CA ILE A 84 -4.37 6.92 -13.68
C ILE A 84 -5.16 7.42 -14.88
N SER A 85 -6.42 6.99 -14.99
CA SER A 85 -7.24 7.18 -16.20
C SER A 85 -7.74 8.62 -16.43
N ASN A 86 -7.75 9.45 -15.40
CA ASN A 86 -8.19 10.86 -15.49
C ASN A 86 -7.04 11.86 -15.68
N ALA A 87 -5.80 11.39 -15.80
CA ALA A 87 -4.62 12.20 -16.05
C ALA A 87 -3.93 11.75 -17.34
N ASN A 88 -3.58 12.69 -18.20
CA ASN A 88 -2.87 12.39 -19.44
C ASN A 88 -1.36 12.56 -19.23
N TYR A 89 -0.59 11.58 -19.68
CA TYR A 89 0.88 11.62 -19.62
C TYR A 89 1.49 12.78 -20.41
N CYS A 90 0.78 13.27 -21.43
CA CYS A 90 1.25 14.32 -22.33
C CYS A 90 0.47 15.63 -22.19
N ALA A 91 -0.09 15.93 -21.03
CA ALA A 91 -0.88 17.14 -20.82
C ALA A 91 -0.11 18.44 -21.17
N ASP A 92 1.23 18.40 -21.01
CA ASP A 92 2.11 19.54 -21.25
C ASP A 92 2.76 19.54 -22.64
N LEU A 93 2.52 18.51 -23.46
CA LEU A 93 3.05 18.46 -24.81
C LEU A 93 2.01 19.05 -25.79
N GLU A 94 2.43 19.98 -26.64
CA GLU A 94 1.62 20.54 -27.74
C GLU A 94 1.21 19.49 -28.81
N GLU A 95 1.25 18.22 -28.48
CA GLU A 95 0.88 17.12 -29.34
C GLU A 95 -0.64 16.94 -29.35
N PRO A 96 -1.31 17.09 -30.50
CA PRO A 96 -2.78 17.11 -30.56
C PRO A 96 -3.44 15.75 -30.28
N ILE A 97 -2.71 14.67 -30.08
CA ILE A 97 -3.28 13.31 -29.94
C ILE A 97 -2.46 12.45 -28.96
N CYS A 98 -2.21 12.94 -27.76
CA CYS A 98 -1.75 12.04 -26.71
C CYS A 98 -2.97 11.44 -25.98
N ARG A 99 -3.19 10.13 -26.13
CA ARG A 99 -4.25 9.37 -25.47
C ARG A 99 -3.69 8.40 -24.44
N GLN A 100 -2.51 8.68 -23.93
CA GLN A 100 -1.87 7.82 -22.94
C GLN A 100 -2.21 8.32 -21.54
N ASP A 101 -2.82 7.44 -20.74
CA ASP A 101 -3.03 7.68 -19.32
C ASP A 101 -1.70 7.87 -18.59
N TYR A 102 -1.73 8.67 -17.54
CA TYR A 102 -0.58 8.85 -16.66
C TYR A 102 -0.27 7.55 -15.92
N LYS A 103 1.01 7.21 -15.84
CA LYS A 103 1.48 5.98 -15.21
C LYS A 103 2.50 6.32 -14.15
N ASP A 104 2.32 5.74 -12.98
CA ASP A 104 3.22 5.91 -11.86
C ASP A 104 3.72 4.59 -11.31
N LYS A 105 4.86 4.61 -10.67
CA LYS A 105 5.48 3.48 -10.02
C LYS A 105 6.27 3.95 -8.82
N GLY A 106 6.27 3.14 -7.76
CA GLY A 106 7.00 3.48 -6.56
C GLY A 106 7.20 2.29 -5.65
N PHE A 107 7.81 2.56 -4.52
CA PHE A 107 8.11 1.58 -3.50
C PHE A 107 7.49 2.00 -2.17
N ASN A 108 6.99 1.02 -1.42
CA ASN A 108 6.57 1.21 -0.04
C ASN A 108 7.46 0.37 0.87
N ALA A 109 7.64 0.83 2.10
CA ALA A 109 8.32 0.09 3.15
C ALA A 109 7.60 0.30 4.48
N LYS A 110 7.45 -0.77 5.27
CA LYS A 110 6.93 -0.72 6.62
C LYS A 110 7.86 -1.51 7.54
N ILE A 111 8.20 -0.91 8.68
CA ILE A 111 9.14 -1.46 9.65
C ILE A 111 8.41 -1.65 10.98
N ARG A 112 8.47 -2.85 11.52
CA ARG A 112 8.00 -3.16 12.86
C ARG A 112 8.99 -2.59 13.87
N LEU A 113 8.53 -1.66 14.69
CA LEU A 113 9.32 -1.09 15.78
C LEU A 113 9.17 -1.90 17.06
N LYS A 114 8.01 -2.55 17.24
CA LYS A 114 7.69 -3.33 18.41
C LYS A 114 6.59 -4.34 18.11
N GLU A 115 6.75 -5.55 18.62
CA GLU A 115 5.71 -6.57 18.62
C GLU A 115 4.66 -6.30 19.69
N GLU A 116 3.44 -6.83 19.45
CA GLU A 116 2.38 -6.81 20.41
C GLU A 116 2.70 -7.71 21.60
N GLY A 117 2.31 -7.23 22.78
CA GLY A 117 2.41 -7.96 24.02
C GLY A 117 1.52 -7.29 25.08
N LYS A 118 2.09 -6.88 26.20
CA LYS A 118 1.35 -6.02 27.18
C LYS A 118 1.08 -4.61 26.66
N LEU A 119 1.77 -4.20 25.62
CA LEU A 119 1.64 -2.92 24.95
C LEU A 119 1.33 -3.19 23.47
N PRO A 120 0.70 -2.24 22.75
CA PRO A 120 0.42 -2.36 21.34
C PRO A 120 1.66 -2.68 20.49
N ALA A 121 1.46 -3.37 19.36
CA ALA A 121 2.42 -3.40 18.28
C ALA A 121 2.61 -1.98 17.74
N LEU A 122 3.84 -1.65 17.30
CA LEU A 122 4.17 -0.35 16.69
C LEU A 122 4.87 -0.58 15.35
N ALA A 123 4.47 0.18 14.36
CA ALA A 123 5.13 0.22 13.06
C ALA A 123 5.27 1.66 12.55
N ILE A 124 6.28 1.85 11.72
CA ILE A 124 6.50 3.05 10.92
C ILE A 124 6.52 2.65 9.46
N GLY A 125 5.94 3.46 8.59
CA GLY A 125 5.95 3.18 7.16
C GLY A 125 6.10 4.41 6.30
N LEU A 126 6.58 4.14 5.09
CA LEU A 126 6.79 5.09 4.01
C LEU A 126 6.12 4.54 2.76
N ASN A 127 5.15 5.23 2.22
CA ASN A 127 4.53 4.90 0.94
C ASN A 127 5.14 5.79 -0.15
N ASP A 128 5.39 5.21 -1.32
CA ASP A 128 5.96 5.87 -2.48
C ASP A 128 7.24 6.67 -2.15
N PHE A 129 8.12 6.04 -1.35
CA PHE A 129 9.35 6.67 -0.89
C PHE A 129 10.44 6.73 -1.97
N GLY A 130 10.38 5.87 -2.98
CA GLY A 130 11.33 5.77 -4.09
C GLY A 130 10.65 5.89 -5.46
N GLY A 131 9.57 6.65 -5.55
CA GLY A 131 8.81 6.92 -6.77
C GLY A 131 8.82 8.38 -7.17
N THR A 132 7.74 8.82 -7.85
CA THR A 132 7.51 10.24 -8.16
C THR A 132 7.12 11.03 -6.92
N GLY A 133 6.58 10.35 -5.90
CA GLY A 133 6.01 10.93 -4.70
C GLY A 133 4.54 11.33 -4.83
N LEU A 134 3.87 10.97 -5.91
CA LEU A 134 2.45 11.25 -6.12
C LEU A 134 1.58 10.63 -5.02
N TYR A 135 1.92 9.41 -4.59
CA TYR A 135 1.25 8.70 -3.49
C TYR A 135 2.02 8.76 -2.17
N SER A 136 3.00 9.65 -2.09
CA SER A 136 3.90 9.74 -0.96
C SER A 136 3.17 10.07 0.33
N SER A 137 3.36 9.20 1.31
CA SER A 137 2.86 9.37 2.67
C SER A 137 3.73 8.63 3.66
N GLU A 138 3.80 9.15 4.86
CA GLU A 138 4.47 8.51 5.98
C GLU A 138 3.47 8.31 7.12
N TYR A 139 3.71 7.31 7.93
CA TYR A 139 2.87 7.04 9.08
C TYR A 139 3.60 6.38 10.23
N ILE A 140 3.05 6.58 11.41
CA ILE A 140 3.36 5.78 12.59
C ILE A 140 2.03 5.22 13.07
N VAL A 141 1.97 3.91 13.31
CA VAL A 141 0.74 3.23 13.66
C VAL A 141 0.94 2.26 14.81
N ALA A 142 -0.03 2.20 15.71
CA ALA A 142 -0.15 1.22 16.77
C ALA A 142 -1.33 0.28 16.48
N SER A 143 -1.19 -1.00 16.82
CA SER A 143 -2.25 -2.01 16.72
C SER A 143 -2.31 -2.85 17.98
N TYR A 144 -3.53 -3.11 18.48
CA TYR A 144 -3.74 -3.90 19.69
C TYR A 144 -4.99 -4.76 19.59
N GLY A 145 -4.80 -6.07 19.75
CA GLY A 145 -5.88 -7.05 19.75
C GLY A 145 -6.50 -7.24 21.14
N ILE A 146 -7.83 -7.25 21.20
CA ILE A 146 -8.60 -7.57 22.39
C ILE A 146 -9.66 -8.59 22.00
N ASP A 147 -9.48 -9.83 22.35
CA ASP A 147 -10.35 -10.94 21.96
C ASP A 147 -10.56 -10.99 20.44
N ASN A 148 -11.77 -10.66 19.97
CA ASN A 148 -12.14 -10.65 18.55
C ASN A 148 -12.10 -9.23 17.93
N LEU A 149 -11.56 -8.25 18.63
CA LEU A 149 -11.46 -6.87 18.20
C LEU A 149 -9.98 -6.51 17.98
N ASP A 150 -9.65 -5.98 16.82
CA ASP A 150 -8.33 -5.44 16.52
C ASP A 150 -8.44 -3.92 16.34
N LEU A 151 -7.75 -3.19 17.20
CA LEU A 151 -7.78 -1.73 17.25
C LEU A 151 -6.50 -1.16 16.63
N HIS A 152 -6.67 -0.16 15.81
CA HIS A 152 -5.57 0.53 15.17
C HIS A 152 -5.69 2.03 15.40
N PHE A 153 -4.56 2.67 15.68
CA PHE A 153 -4.46 4.12 15.79
C PHE A 153 -3.12 4.59 15.23
N GLY A 154 -3.15 5.61 14.39
CA GLY A 154 -1.94 6.13 13.77
C GLY A 154 -1.98 7.62 13.52
N LEU A 155 -0.82 8.13 13.09
CA LEU A 155 -0.62 9.49 12.62
C LEU A 155 -0.06 9.42 11.20
N GLY A 156 -0.63 10.20 10.28
CA GLY A 156 -0.27 10.24 8.87
C GLY A 156 0.21 11.61 8.41
N TRP A 157 1.17 11.59 7.50
CA TRP A 157 1.72 12.73 6.76
C TRP A 157 1.44 12.54 5.26
N GLY A 158 1.54 13.61 4.49
CA GLY A 158 1.36 13.57 3.04
C GLY A 158 -0.05 13.10 2.65
N ASN A 159 -0.17 12.13 1.75
CA ASN A 159 -1.47 11.66 1.27
C ASN A 159 -2.35 10.99 2.35
N LEU A 160 -1.82 10.70 3.52
CA LEU A 160 -2.60 10.30 4.69
C LEU A 160 -3.06 11.48 5.55
N ASN A 161 -2.63 12.70 5.23
CA ASN A 161 -3.01 13.93 5.93
C ASN A 161 -4.18 14.63 5.23
N ASN A 162 -5.38 14.06 5.32
CA ASN A 162 -6.57 14.57 4.62
C ASN A 162 -7.32 15.69 5.34
N SER A 163 -7.16 15.80 6.66
CA SER A 163 -7.97 16.73 7.49
C SER A 163 -7.18 17.89 8.07
N GLU A 164 -5.84 17.83 8.01
CA GLU A 164 -4.96 18.88 8.56
C GLU A 164 -5.24 19.21 10.04
N ASP A 165 -5.56 18.18 10.85
CA ASP A 165 -6.13 18.35 12.19
C ASP A 165 -5.15 18.93 13.19
N PHE A 166 -3.87 18.53 13.12
CA PHE A 166 -2.87 18.93 14.09
C PHE A 166 -1.62 19.45 13.40
N LYS A 167 -1.02 20.48 13.98
CA LYS A 167 0.29 20.95 13.52
C LYS A 167 1.33 19.82 13.63
N ASN A 168 2.14 19.66 12.60
CA ASN A 168 3.20 18.65 12.59
C ASN A 168 4.19 18.90 13.76
N PRO A 169 4.31 17.97 14.72
CA PRO A 169 5.16 18.17 15.89
C PRO A 169 6.65 18.18 15.54
N LEU A 170 7.05 17.62 14.41
CA LEU A 170 8.45 17.60 13.98
C LEU A 170 8.97 18.98 13.59
N ILE A 171 8.10 19.95 13.33
CA ILE A 171 8.49 21.36 13.09
C ILE A 171 9.24 21.93 14.30
N TYR A 172 8.95 21.46 15.53
CA TYR A 172 9.68 21.88 16.72
C TYR A 172 11.12 21.34 16.77
N LEU A 173 11.44 20.31 15.97
CA LEU A 173 12.78 19.77 15.84
C LEU A 173 13.57 20.51 14.76
N HIS A 174 12.93 20.81 13.63
CA HIS A 174 13.52 21.55 12.52
C HIS A 174 12.44 22.10 11.58
N ASP A 175 12.59 23.35 11.13
CA ASP A 175 11.61 24.04 10.28
C ASP A 175 11.36 23.35 8.93
N SER A 176 12.32 22.58 8.40
CA SER A 176 12.16 21.82 7.15
C SER A 176 11.03 20.81 7.17
N PHE A 177 10.63 20.33 8.38
CA PHE A 177 9.47 19.46 8.50
C PHE A 177 8.11 20.18 8.30
N GLY A 178 8.12 21.49 8.18
CA GLY A 178 6.90 22.28 8.01
C GLY A 178 6.43 22.45 6.58
N THR A 179 7.22 22.02 5.60
CA THR A 179 6.89 22.18 4.18
C THR A 179 7.20 20.90 3.43
N ARG A 180 6.18 20.35 2.74
CA ARG A 180 6.33 19.20 1.88
C ARG A 180 6.59 19.66 0.45
N PRO A 181 7.69 19.23 -0.21
CA PRO A 181 7.90 19.51 -1.63
C PRO A 181 6.82 18.84 -2.48
N ASP A 182 6.45 19.47 -3.58
CA ASP A 182 5.55 18.87 -4.57
C ASP A 182 6.15 17.60 -5.19
N PHE A 183 5.30 16.73 -5.74
CA PHE A 183 5.76 15.56 -6.48
C PHE A 183 6.50 15.98 -7.77
N THR A 184 7.41 15.13 -8.24
CA THR A 184 8.18 15.39 -9.46
C THR A 184 7.63 14.57 -10.63
N GLU A 185 7.01 15.23 -11.59
CA GLU A 185 6.33 14.57 -12.73
C GLU A 185 7.26 13.74 -13.63
N SER A 186 8.53 14.10 -13.72
CA SER A 186 9.46 13.51 -14.71
C SER A 186 10.62 12.70 -14.12
N GLU A 187 10.82 12.69 -12.82
CA GLU A 187 12.01 12.14 -12.18
C GLU A 187 11.66 10.99 -11.20
N GLY A 188 10.94 9.99 -11.69
CA GLY A 188 10.60 8.81 -10.89
C GLY A 188 11.84 8.02 -10.46
N GLY A 189 11.79 7.45 -9.24
CA GLY A 189 12.82 6.57 -8.70
C GLY A 189 13.91 7.26 -7.88
N GLN A 190 13.77 8.55 -7.60
CA GLN A 190 14.68 9.26 -6.70
C GLN A 190 14.18 9.23 -5.25
N PHE A 191 15.13 9.17 -4.31
CA PHE A 191 14.83 9.32 -2.88
C PHE A 191 14.71 10.80 -2.54
N GLN A 192 13.50 11.27 -2.35
CA GLN A 192 13.23 12.66 -1.97
C GLN A 192 13.17 12.79 -0.45
N LYS A 193 14.33 12.70 0.19
CA LYS A 193 14.47 12.69 1.66
C LYS A 193 13.84 13.91 2.35
N ASP A 194 13.77 15.05 1.66
CA ASP A 194 13.21 16.30 2.21
C ASP A 194 11.68 16.26 2.31
N ARG A 195 11.07 15.21 1.75
CA ARG A 195 9.62 14.95 1.78
C ARG A 195 9.19 14.12 2.99
N TYR A 196 10.09 13.28 3.54
CA TYR A 196 9.70 12.33 4.57
C TYR A 196 9.33 13.03 5.88
N PHE A 197 8.12 12.73 6.38
CA PHE A 197 7.53 13.31 7.60
C PHE A 197 7.43 14.84 7.57
N SER A 198 7.55 15.45 6.39
CA SER A 198 7.38 16.87 6.18
C SER A 198 5.95 17.16 5.74
N ASP A 199 5.32 18.09 6.43
CA ASP A 199 4.02 18.68 6.13
C ASP A 199 3.75 19.76 7.20
N SER A 200 2.88 20.73 6.92
CA SER A 200 2.46 21.71 7.92
C SER A 200 1.65 21.11 9.05
N SER A 201 0.94 20.02 8.75
CA SER A 201 0.00 19.34 9.63
C SER A 201 0.08 17.83 9.53
N ILE A 202 -0.62 17.13 10.41
CA ILE A 202 -0.79 15.68 10.45
C ILE A 202 -2.25 15.32 10.73
N THR A 203 -2.67 14.16 10.30
CA THR A 203 -4.00 13.62 10.60
C THR A 203 -3.91 12.33 11.39
N PRO A 204 -4.63 12.19 12.53
CA PRO A 204 -4.82 10.91 13.18
C PRO A 204 -5.79 10.05 12.37
N PHE A 205 -5.55 8.74 12.35
CA PHE A 205 -6.46 7.76 11.77
C PHE A 205 -6.68 6.59 12.74
N PHE A 206 -7.86 5.98 12.68
CA PHE A 206 -8.28 4.87 13.56
C PHE A 206 -9.41 4.06 12.94
#